data_eee9f091c2aa1bcb762e0bfa138476a1
#
_entry.id   eee9f091c2aa1bcb762e0bfa138476a1
#
_cell.length_a   1.000
_cell.length_b   1.000
_cell.length_c   1.000
_cell.angle_alpha   90.00
_cell.angle_beta   90.00
_cell.angle_gamma   90.00
#
_symmetry.space_group_name_H-M   'P 1'
#
loop_
_entity.id
_entity.type
_entity.pdbx_description
1 polymer ?
#
loop_
_entity_poly.entity_id
_entity_poly.type
_entity_poly.pdbx_seq_one_letter_code
_entity_poly.pdbx_strand_id
1 'polypeptide(L)'
;MALMSERSWGDWIAEYARSHQHPVNRFCHTVGIPMIAVAVVLFAAALALHPLWLPAAALFVVGWIFQFVGHAFEGKPPEFFKDWRFLFVGLRWWAAKLRGKA
;
A
#
# COMPACT_ATOMS: atom_id res chain seq x y z
N MET A 1 6.73 0.42 -20.14
CA MET A 1 6.03 1.54 -19.50
C MET A 1 7.05 2.44 -18.82
N ALA A 2 7.00 3.72 -19.09
CA ALA A 2 8.07 4.66 -18.69
C ALA A 2 8.32 4.72 -17.18
N LEU A 3 7.29 4.66 -16.36
CA LEU A 3 7.42 4.79 -14.91
C LEU A 3 8.27 3.69 -14.27
N MET A 4 8.17 2.48 -14.81
CA MET A 4 8.81 1.30 -14.22
C MET A 4 9.71 0.59 -15.22
N SER A 5 10.06 1.27 -16.33
CA SER A 5 10.56 0.62 -17.54
C SER A 5 11.89 -0.11 -17.39
N GLU A 6 12.74 0.30 -16.45
CA GLU A 6 14.09 -0.24 -16.36
C GLU A 6 14.25 -1.35 -15.34
N ARG A 7 13.14 -1.72 -14.68
CA ARG A 7 13.16 -2.76 -13.67
C ARG A 7 11.97 -3.68 -13.87
N SER A 8 12.19 -4.98 -13.67
CA SER A 8 11.10 -5.94 -13.70
C SER A 8 10.22 -5.73 -12.46
N TRP A 9 8.95 -6.14 -12.57
CA TRP A 9 8.07 -6.13 -11.40
C TRP A 9 8.61 -7.03 -10.29
N GLY A 10 9.28 -8.14 -10.66
CA GLY A 10 9.90 -9.00 -9.66
C GLY A 10 10.96 -8.27 -8.85
N ASP A 11 11.78 -7.43 -9.50
CA ASP A 11 12.80 -6.65 -8.81
C ASP A 11 12.20 -5.61 -7.89
N TRP A 12 11.16 -4.90 -8.35
CA TRP A 12 10.44 -3.92 -7.53
C TRP A 12 9.82 -4.58 -6.31
N ILE A 13 9.17 -5.73 -6.50
CA ILE A 13 8.52 -6.45 -5.41
C ILE A 13 9.55 -6.98 -4.43
N ALA A 14 10.70 -7.47 -4.92
CA ALA A 14 11.75 -7.98 -4.05
C ALA A 14 12.33 -6.86 -3.16
N GLU A 15 12.55 -5.69 -3.72
CA GLU A 15 13.03 -4.56 -2.92
C GLU A 15 11.98 -4.13 -1.88
N TYR A 16 10.72 -4.08 -2.27
CA TYR A 16 9.63 -3.76 -1.36
C TYR A 16 9.57 -4.78 -0.22
N ALA A 17 9.71 -6.07 -0.54
CA ALA A 17 9.65 -7.13 0.46
C ALA A 17 10.77 -7.03 1.49
N ARG A 18 11.93 -6.49 1.11
CA ARG A 18 13.06 -6.33 2.05
C ARG A 18 12.75 -5.35 3.17
N SER A 19 11.85 -4.39 2.96
CA SER A 19 11.43 -3.46 4.00
C SER A 19 10.12 -3.89 4.67
N HIS A 20 9.63 -5.10 4.38
CA HIS A 20 8.38 -5.63 4.90
C HIS A 20 8.57 -7.06 5.39
N GLN A 21 9.55 -7.26 6.29
CA GLN A 21 9.87 -8.59 6.80
C GLN A 21 9.27 -8.87 8.16
N HIS A 22 9.05 -7.85 8.98
CA HIS A 22 8.47 -8.04 10.30
C HIS A 22 7.02 -8.50 10.16
N PRO A 23 6.60 -9.57 10.90
CA PRO A 23 5.24 -10.10 10.76
C PRO A 23 4.14 -9.06 11.00
N VAL A 24 4.34 -8.16 11.97
CA VAL A 24 3.36 -7.10 12.26
C VAL A 24 3.26 -6.15 11.08
N ASN A 25 4.40 -5.76 10.48
CA ASN A 25 4.39 -4.88 9.31
C ASN A 25 3.70 -5.55 8.13
N ARG A 26 3.99 -6.82 7.88
CA ARG A 26 3.34 -7.57 6.80
C ARG A 26 1.83 -7.64 7.00
N PHE A 27 1.39 -7.89 8.23
CA PHE A 27 -0.04 -7.90 8.55
C PHE A 27 -0.66 -6.53 8.33
N CYS A 28 -0.03 -5.47 8.84
CA CYS A 28 -0.53 -4.12 8.70
C CYS A 28 -0.68 -3.72 7.23
N HIS A 29 0.26 -4.12 6.39
CA HIS A 29 0.18 -3.83 4.96
C HIS A 29 -0.86 -4.70 4.26
N THR A 30 -1.02 -5.95 4.67
CA THR A 30 -2.04 -6.83 4.09
C THR A 30 -3.45 -6.28 4.34
N VAL A 31 -3.68 -5.65 5.48
CA VAL A 31 -4.97 -5.05 5.83
C VAL A 31 -5.07 -3.62 5.31
N GLY A 32 -4.00 -2.84 5.50
CA GLY A 32 -4.03 -1.40 5.21
C GLY A 32 -4.06 -1.06 3.74
N ILE A 33 -3.36 -1.81 2.90
CA ILE A 33 -3.31 -1.53 1.45
C ILE A 33 -4.71 -1.58 0.83
N PRO A 34 -5.52 -2.64 1.03
CA PRO A 34 -6.87 -2.64 0.46
C PRO A 34 -7.76 -1.55 1.07
N MET A 35 -7.56 -1.19 2.34
CA MET A 35 -8.33 -0.09 2.94
C MET A 35 -8.06 1.23 2.21
N ILE A 36 -6.79 1.51 1.92
CA ILE A 36 -6.42 2.72 1.19
C ILE A 36 -6.95 2.68 -0.24
N ALA A 37 -6.83 1.52 -0.91
CA ALA A 37 -7.32 1.38 -2.28
C ALA A 37 -8.82 1.61 -2.36
N VAL A 38 -9.59 1.02 -1.45
CA VAL A 38 -11.04 1.23 -1.39
C VAL A 38 -11.36 2.68 -1.06
N ALA A 39 -10.60 3.31 -0.16
CA ALA A 39 -10.79 4.71 0.19
C ALA A 39 -10.64 5.61 -1.05
N VAL A 40 -9.65 5.36 -1.88
CA VAL A 40 -9.44 6.14 -3.11
C VAL A 40 -10.64 6.01 -4.04
N VAL A 41 -11.16 4.79 -4.20
CA VAL A 41 -12.36 4.56 -5.03
C VAL A 41 -13.56 5.30 -4.45
N LEU A 42 -13.74 5.25 -3.12
CA LEU A 42 -14.85 5.94 -2.48
C LEU A 42 -14.73 7.46 -2.58
N PHE A 43 -13.50 8.02 -2.51
CA PHE A 43 -13.30 9.44 -2.74
C PHE A 43 -13.75 9.84 -4.15
N ALA A 44 -13.42 9.03 -5.15
CA ALA A 44 -13.87 9.30 -6.51
C ALA A 44 -15.40 9.24 -6.60
N ALA A 45 -16.04 8.24 -5.99
CA ALA A 45 -17.49 8.11 -5.98
C ALA A 45 -18.16 9.24 -5.20
N ALA A 46 -17.49 9.80 -4.21
CA ALA A 46 -18.03 10.91 -3.41
C ALA A 46 -18.23 12.19 -4.22
N LEU A 47 -17.57 12.31 -5.38
CA LEU A 47 -17.81 13.43 -6.27
C LEU A 47 -19.26 13.45 -6.77
N ALA A 48 -19.88 12.27 -6.92
CA ALA A 48 -21.28 12.15 -7.32
C ALA A 48 -22.20 11.85 -6.12
N LEU A 49 -21.70 11.11 -5.13
CA LEU A 49 -22.46 10.69 -3.96
C LEU A 49 -21.77 11.23 -2.70
N HIS A 50 -21.99 12.51 -2.43
CA HIS A 50 -21.28 13.26 -1.40
C HIS A 50 -21.17 12.55 -0.04
N PRO A 51 -22.22 11.89 0.50
CA PRO A 51 -22.08 11.22 1.80
C PRO A 51 -20.99 10.17 1.88
N LEU A 52 -20.48 9.67 0.75
CA LEU A 52 -19.41 8.68 0.75
C LEU A 52 -18.05 9.23 1.21
N TRP A 53 -17.91 10.56 1.29
CA TRP A 53 -16.62 11.12 1.73
C TRP A 53 -16.25 10.70 3.17
N LEU A 54 -17.26 10.51 4.05
CA LEU A 54 -16.99 10.08 5.43
C LEU A 54 -16.36 8.69 5.50
N PRO A 55 -16.99 7.63 4.93
CA PRO A 55 -16.32 6.33 4.95
C PRO A 55 -15.01 6.33 4.18
N ALA A 56 -14.91 7.12 3.11
CA ALA A 56 -13.65 7.24 2.38
C ALA A 56 -12.55 7.80 3.27
N ALA A 57 -12.83 8.89 3.98
CA ALA A 57 -11.86 9.50 4.88
C ALA A 57 -11.48 8.55 6.01
N ALA A 58 -12.46 7.85 6.59
CA ALA A 58 -12.21 6.91 7.69
C ALA A 58 -11.29 5.78 7.24
N LEU A 59 -11.57 5.16 6.10
CA LEU A 59 -10.73 4.08 5.57
C LEU A 59 -9.34 4.58 5.20
N PHE A 60 -9.24 5.77 4.66
CA PHE A 60 -7.96 6.36 4.27
C PHE A 60 -7.07 6.57 5.50
N VAL A 61 -7.62 7.21 6.53
CA VAL A 61 -6.87 7.50 7.75
C VAL A 61 -6.45 6.20 8.45
N VAL A 62 -7.39 5.28 8.64
CA VAL A 62 -7.09 4.02 9.34
C VAL A 62 -6.10 3.19 8.54
N GLY A 63 -6.28 3.12 7.22
CA GLY A 63 -5.35 2.39 6.35
C GLY A 63 -3.93 2.92 6.46
N TRP A 64 -3.73 4.23 6.45
CA TRP A 64 -2.40 4.81 6.62
C TRP A 64 -1.85 4.63 8.03
N ILE A 65 -2.69 4.63 9.06
CA ILE A 65 -2.24 4.31 10.41
C ILE A 65 -1.65 2.90 10.43
N PHE A 66 -2.31 1.92 9.80
CA PHE A 66 -1.75 0.56 9.69
C PHE A 66 -0.37 0.57 9.02
N GLN A 67 -0.22 1.34 7.94
CA GLN A 67 1.05 1.38 7.23
C GLN A 67 2.17 1.92 8.12
N PHE A 68 1.94 3.06 8.77
CA PHE A 68 2.98 3.68 9.58
C PHE A 68 3.27 2.89 10.86
N VAL A 69 2.26 2.29 11.48
CA VAL A 69 2.47 1.41 12.63
C VAL A 69 3.34 0.22 12.22
N GLY A 70 3.02 -0.38 11.07
CA GLY A 70 3.81 -1.50 10.56
C GLY A 70 5.27 -1.13 10.35
N HIS A 71 5.54 0.03 9.76
CA HIS A 71 6.91 0.47 9.55
C HIS A 71 7.62 0.81 10.86
N ALA A 72 6.89 1.25 11.89
CA ALA A 72 7.48 1.45 13.19
C ALA A 72 7.99 0.12 13.77
N PHE A 73 7.24 -0.96 13.60
CA PHE A 73 7.69 -2.28 14.03
C PHE A 73 8.86 -2.79 13.19
N GLU A 74 8.86 -2.47 11.90
CA GLU A 74 9.96 -2.88 11.00
C GLU A 74 11.26 -2.16 11.32
N GLY A 75 11.18 -0.97 11.88
CA GLY A 75 12.35 -0.13 12.13
C GLY A 75 12.88 0.56 10.86
N LYS A 76 12.09 0.62 9.80
CA LYS A 76 12.46 1.24 8.53
C LYS A 76 11.32 2.13 8.04
N PRO A 77 11.66 3.25 7.38
CA PRO A 77 10.62 4.13 6.84
C PRO A 77 9.93 3.48 5.63
N PRO A 78 8.73 3.96 5.26
CA PRO A 78 8.08 3.49 4.05
C PRO A 78 8.95 3.72 2.81
N GLU A 79 8.93 2.75 1.88
CA GLU A 79 9.74 2.82 0.67
C GLU A 79 9.36 4.00 -0.22
N PHE A 80 8.09 4.45 -0.21
CA PHE A 80 7.69 5.56 -1.06
C PHE A 80 8.36 6.88 -0.67
N PHE A 81 8.97 6.98 0.51
CA PHE A 81 9.77 8.14 0.87
C PHE A 81 11.02 8.24 -0.02
N LYS A 82 11.52 7.12 -0.52
CA LYS A 82 12.65 7.10 -1.44
C LYS A 82 12.21 7.30 -2.88
N ASP A 83 11.06 6.71 -3.26
CA ASP A 83 10.58 6.71 -4.62
C ASP A 83 9.06 6.51 -4.58
N TRP A 84 8.31 7.53 -5.03
CA TRP A 84 6.85 7.49 -4.99
C TRP A 84 6.25 6.29 -5.72
N ARG A 85 6.99 5.72 -6.68
CA ARG A 85 6.51 4.57 -7.44
C ARG A 85 6.26 3.35 -6.56
N PHE A 86 6.88 3.30 -5.38
CA PHE A 86 6.63 2.22 -4.43
C PHE A 86 5.19 2.18 -3.92
N LEU A 87 4.43 3.25 -4.06
CA LEU A 87 2.99 3.18 -3.78
C LEU A 87 2.30 2.18 -4.69
N PHE A 88 2.68 2.13 -5.97
CA PHE A 88 2.15 1.18 -6.92
C PHE A 88 2.75 -0.21 -6.74
N VAL A 89 4.02 -0.27 -6.39
CA VAL A 89 4.69 -1.54 -6.09
C VAL A 89 4.00 -2.22 -4.91
N GLY A 90 3.57 -1.44 -3.91
CA GLY A 90 2.82 -2.00 -2.78
C GLY A 90 1.55 -2.72 -3.21
N LEU A 91 0.81 -2.16 -4.17
CA LEU A 91 -0.39 -2.82 -4.70
C LEU A 91 -0.04 -4.14 -5.39
N ARG A 92 1.04 -4.16 -6.17
CA ARG A 92 1.50 -5.37 -6.85
C ARG A 92 1.99 -6.42 -5.85
N TRP A 93 2.70 -5.98 -4.81
CA TRP A 93 3.16 -6.86 -3.75
C TRP A 93 1.96 -7.53 -3.06
N TRP A 94 0.95 -6.75 -2.75
CA TRP A 94 -0.26 -7.26 -2.10
C TRP A 94 -0.95 -8.32 -2.96
N ALA A 95 -1.10 -8.03 -4.26
CA ALA A 95 -1.69 -8.99 -5.20
C ALA A 95 -0.85 -10.26 -5.30
N ALA A 96 0.48 -10.11 -5.35
CA ALA A 96 1.38 -11.25 -5.41
C ALA A 96 1.28 -12.09 -4.14
N LYS A 97 1.15 -11.44 -2.99
CA LYS A 97 1.00 -12.13 -1.71
C LYS A 97 -0.26 -12.98 -1.67
N LEU A 98 -1.37 -12.47 -2.20
CA LEU A 98 -2.62 -13.25 -2.29
C LEU A 98 -2.46 -14.49 -3.17
N ARG A 99 -1.58 -14.43 -4.16
CA ARG A 99 -1.31 -15.55 -5.05
C ARG A 99 -0.18 -16.45 -4.55
N GLY A 100 0.32 -16.19 -3.34
CA GLY A 100 1.41 -16.98 -2.76
C GLY A 100 2.77 -16.68 -3.36
N LYS A 101 2.95 -15.53 -3.98
CA LYS A 101 4.20 -15.16 -4.67
C LYS A 101 5.01 -14.07 -3.98
N ALA A 102 4.60 -13.69 -2.77
CA ALA A 102 5.33 -12.67 -2.02
C ALA A 102 5.26 -12.90 -0.52
#